data_ad68838ad8975b826577a40d805fb259
#
_entry.id   ad68838ad8975b826577a40d805fb259
#
_cell.length_a   1.000
_cell.length_b   1.000
_cell.length_c   1.000
_cell.angle_alpha   90.00
_cell.angle_beta   90.00
_cell.angle_gamma   90.00
#
_symmetry.space_group_name_H-M   'P 1'
#
loop_
_entity.id
_entity.type
_entity.pdbx_description
1 polymer ?
#
loop_
_entity_poly.entity_id
_entity_poly.type
_entity_poly.pdbx_seq_one_letter_code
_entity_poly.pdbx_strand_id
1 'polypeptide(L)'
;MTIASAASKVILFGEHAVVYGRPAVAVPVSEVRAWAEVTTVLSDRGILIHAEDLGRSFRLDDPPDETILPLQEAVRNTVRTLHFPVEALSLEVRLRSRVPMARGMGSGASVATALVRAVGKHLCHDMDPAQASALVFQVERILHGTPSGIDNTVIAYEKPLWYRQGEVIFLRLGEPLHLVIGDSGTPSRTRDTVAHVRTQYQADPATVEAIFDAIARCVEAGREALEQGNPITLGGLLSENHALLQRLGVSSEKLDTLVMAARRAGALGAKLTGGGGGGCMLALAFEEDVPAISEALKAAGAQNVYYTMVM
;
A
#
# COMPACT_ATOMS: atom_id res chain seq x y z
N MET A 1 9.02 -3.41 26.97
CA MET A 1 8.31 -2.67 25.91
C MET A 1 9.12 -2.73 24.63
N THR A 2 8.49 -3.10 23.55
CA THR A 2 9.11 -3.23 22.21
C THR A 2 8.25 -2.50 21.19
N ILE A 3 8.87 -1.69 20.34
CA ILE A 3 8.17 -0.95 19.30
C ILE A 3 8.72 -1.34 17.94
N ALA A 4 7.83 -1.53 16.99
CA ALA A 4 8.15 -1.65 15.57
C ALA A 4 7.19 -0.82 14.72
N SER A 5 7.60 -0.54 13.48
CA SER A 5 6.78 0.20 12.53
C SER A 5 6.91 -0.36 11.13
N ALA A 6 5.98 0.03 10.28
CA ALA A 6 6.04 -0.25 8.84
C ALA A 6 5.55 0.96 8.04
N ALA A 7 6.21 1.24 6.93
CA ALA A 7 5.81 2.27 5.99
C ALA A 7 4.50 1.92 5.30
N SER A 8 3.85 2.90 4.70
CA SER A 8 2.83 2.67 3.68
C SER A 8 3.47 2.51 2.29
N LYS A 9 2.67 2.40 1.24
CA LYS A 9 3.15 2.24 -0.13
C LYS A 9 2.25 2.98 -1.13
N VAL A 10 2.79 3.23 -2.31
CA VAL A 10 2.01 3.57 -3.50
C VAL A 10 2.46 2.72 -4.68
N ILE A 11 1.55 2.48 -5.61
CA ILE A 11 1.86 1.84 -6.89
C ILE A 11 2.13 2.95 -7.90
N LEU A 12 3.33 2.93 -8.51
CA LEU A 12 3.67 3.85 -9.58
C LEU A 12 3.05 3.40 -10.90
N PHE A 13 3.11 2.11 -11.20
CA PHE A 13 2.60 1.51 -12.43
C PHE A 13 2.05 0.11 -12.19
N GLY A 14 1.06 -0.32 -12.96
CA GLY A 14 0.64 -1.71 -13.02
C GLY A 14 -0.60 -2.06 -12.21
N GLU A 15 -1.33 -1.08 -11.67
CA GLU A 15 -2.60 -1.31 -10.98
C GLU A 15 -3.57 -2.10 -11.88
N HIS A 16 -4.36 -2.97 -11.30
CA HIS A 16 -5.27 -3.92 -11.95
C HIS A 16 -4.58 -4.95 -12.85
N ALA A 17 -3.69 -4.53 -13.76
CA ALA A 17 -2.99 -5.42 -14.68
C ALA A 17 -2.13 -6.47 -13.94
N VAL A 18 -1.60 -6.14 -12.76
CA VAL A 18 -0.80 -7.05 -11.92
C VAL A 18 -1.59 -8.27 -11.47
N VAL A 19 -2.89 -8.15 -11.27
CA VAL A 19 -3.78 -9.28 -10.92
C VAL A 19 -3.92 -10.26 -12.08
N TYR A 20 -3.72 -9.78 -13.31
CA TYR A 20 -3.76 -10.56 -14.55
C TYR A 20 -2.36 -10.93 -15.06
N GLY A 21 -1.37 -10.98 -14.17
CA GLY A 21 -0.02 -11.47 -14.47
C GLY A 21 0.90 -10.49 -15.19
N ARG A 22 0.51 -9.22 -15.36
CA ARG A 22 1.40 -8.16 -15.84
C ARG A 22 2.26 -7.64 -14.69
N PRO A 23 3.41 -7.01 -15.00
CA PRO A 23 4.26 -6.44 -13.97
C PRO A 23 3.64 -5.20 -13.32
N ALA A 24 4.20 -4.81 -12.16
CA ALA A 24 3.92 -3.56 -11.47
C ALA A 24 5.17 -3.00 -10.82
N VAL A 25 5.21 -1.69 -10.61
CA VAL A 25 6.23 -1.02 -9.80
C VAL A 25 5.57 -0.34 -8.62
N ALA A 26 6.09 -0.60 -7.42
CA ALA A 26 5.63 0.02 -6.19
C ALA A 26 6.81 0.56 -5.37
N VAL A 27 6.52 1.60 -4.59
CA VAL A 27 7.50 2.25 -3.72
C VAL A 27 6.94 2.45 -2.33
N PRO A 28 7.80 2.43 -1.28
CA PRO A 28 7.38 2.76 0.07
C PRO A 28 7.11 4.25 0.21
N VAL A 29 6.23 4.60 1.16
CA VAL A 29 5.98 5.97 1.61
C VAL A 29 6.38 6.04 3.07
N SER A 30 7.63 6.44 3.30
CA SER A 30 8.30 6.28 4.59
C SER A 30 7.77 7.20 5.68
N GLU A 31 7.19 8.34 5.32
CA GLU A 31 6.66 9.35 6.25
C GLU A 31 5.26 9.00 6.79
N VAL A 32 4.57 8.07 6.10
CA VAL A 32 3.22 7.63 6.48
C VAL A 32 3.30 6.18 6.95
N ARG A 33 3.25 5.97 8.26
CA ARG A 33 3.56 4.68 8.89
C ARG A 33 2.46 4.18 9.80
N ALA A 34 2.48 2.87 10.07
CA ALA A 34 1.81 2.24 11.18
C ALA A 34 2.84 1.81 12.24
N TRP A 35 2.43 1.75 13.51
CA TRP A 35 3.25 1.35 14.65
C TRP A 35 2.51 0.30 15.47
N ALA A 36 3.29 -0.63 16.01
CA ALA A 36 2.85 -1.58 17.03
C ALA A 36 3.80 -1.51 18.22
N GLU A 37 3.24 -1.44 19.40
CA GLU A 37 3.94 -1.51 20.68
C GLU A 37 3.50 -2.77 21.41
N VAL A 38 4.45 -3.55 21.94
CA VAL A 38 4.20 -4.79 22.68
C VAL A 38 4.85 -4.70 24.05
N THR A 39 4.07 -5.03 25.09
CA THR A 39 4.53 -5.05 26.49
C THR A 39 4.11 -6.37 27.14
N THR A 40 5.00 -6.98 27.93
CA THR A 40 4.64 -8.12 28.81
C THR A 40 3.86 -7.60 30.02
N VAL A 41 2.75 -8.27 30.36
CA VAL A 41 1.88 -7.92 31.50
C VAL A 41 1.92 -9.07 32.51
N LEU A 42 2.13 -8.74 33.79
CA LEU A 42 2.28 -9.75 34.85
C LEU A 42 0.95 -10.23 35.44
N SER A 43 -0.11 -9.43 35.29
CA SER A 43 -1.38 -9.60 36.01
C SER A 43 -2.51 -10.22 35.19
N ASP A 44 -2.35 -10.36 33.90
CA ASP A 44 -3.40 -10.86 33.01
C ASP A 44 -2.85 -12.00 32.13
N ARG A 45 -3.67 -12.99 31.87
CA ARG A 45 -3.29 -14.09 30.96
C ARG A 45 -3.86 -13.84 29.58
N GLY A 46 -3.06 -14.13 28.56
CA GLY A 46 -3.46 -13.97 27.17
C GLY A 46 -2.96 -12.67 26.53
N ILE A 47 -3.39 -12.43 25.32
CA ILE A 47 -2.93 -11.28 24.52
C ILE A 47 -4.11 -10.33 24.33
N LEU A 48 -3.93 -9.08 24.83
CA LEU A 48 -4.88 -7.99 24.67
C LEU A 48 -4.38 -7.02 23.58
N ILE A 49 -5.22 -6.69 22.62
CA ILE A 49 -4.89 -5.82 21.50
C ILE A 49 -5.75 -4.55 21.57
N HIS A 50 -5.10 -3.40 21.56
CA HIS A 50 -5.72 -2.08 21.46
C HIS A 50 -5.47 -1.53 20.07
N ALA A 51 -6.51 -1.51 19.23
CA ALA A 51 -6.48 -0.88 17.91
C ALA A 51 -7.00 0.56 18.04
N GLU A 52 -6.09 1.51 18.31
CA GLU A 52 -6.44 2.89 18.67
C GLU A 52 -7.25 3.59 17.57
N ASP A 53 -6.87 3.43 16.31
CA ASP A 53 -7.56 4.05 15.17
C ASP A 53 -8.96 3.48 14.90
N LEU A 54 -9.24 2.28 15.45
CA LEU A 54 -10.57 1.66 15.41
C LEU A 54 -11.39 1.96 16.66
N GLY A 55 -10.78 2.58 17.70
CA GLY A 55 -11.40 2.77 19.01
C GLY A 55 -11.78 1.46 19.69
N ARG A 56 -11.07 0.36 19.41
CA ARG A 56 -11.41 -0.99 19.87
C ARG A 56 -10.29 -1.63 20.66
N SER A 57 -10.69 -2.37 21.70
CA SER A 57 -9.82 -3.28 22.43
C SER A 57 -10.45 -4.66 22.45
N PHE A 58 -9.66 -5.69 22.19
CA PHE A 58 -10.13 -7.07 22.12
C PHE A 58 -9.01 -8.04 22.51
N ARG A 59 -9.39 -9.23 22.95
CA ARG A 59 -8.45 -10.31 23.22
C ARG A 59 -8.20 -11.15 21.96
N LEU A 60 -7.07 -11.84 21.96
CA LEU A 60 -6.72 -12.72 20.83
C LEU A 60 -7.73 -13.86 20.65
N ASP A 61 -8.37 -14.31 21.72
CA ASP A 61 -9.35 -15.39 21.79
C ASP A 61 -10.82 -14.92 21.72
N ASP A 62 -11.06 -13.61 21.64
CA ASP A 62 -12.42 -13.10 21.41
C ASP A 62 -12.99 -13.60 20.07
N PRO A 63 -14.31 -13.77 19.97
CA PRO A 63 -14.96 -14.12 18.70
C PRO A 63 -14.58 -13.15 17.60
N PRO A 64 -14.07 -13.62 16.44
CA PRO A 64 -13.60 -12.74 15.38
C PRO A 64 -14.77 -12.11 14.62
N ASP A 65 -14.55 -10.87 14.19
CA ASP A 65 -15.30 -10.20 13.12
C ASP A 65 -14.36 -9.80 11.97
N GLU A 66 -14.90 -9.27 10.89
CA GLU A 66 -14.13 -8.90 9.70
C GLU A 66 -13.00 -7.89 10.00
N THR A 67 -13.15 -7.08 11.06
CA THR A 67 -12.20 -6.02 11.44
C THR A 67 -11.04 -6.55 12.28
N ILE A 68 -11.33 -7.41 13.27
CA ILE A 68 -10.32 -7.89 14.22
C ILE A 68 -9.64 -9.18 13.79
N LEU A 69 -10.31 -10.02 12.99
CA LEU A 69 -9.76 -11.29 12.51
C LEU A 69 -8.37 -11.15 11.87
N PRO A 70 -8.12 -10.18 10.97
CA PRO A 70 -6.79 -10.00 10.37
C PRO A 70 -5.71 -9.71 11.40
N LEU A 71 -6.03 -8.92 12.43
CA LEU A 71 -5.08 -8.56 13.50
C LEU A 71 -4.81 -9.75 14.42
N GLN A 72 -5.86 -10.50 14.77
CA GLN A 72 -5.71 -11.74 15.54
C GLN A 72 -4.84 -12.76 14.81
N GLU A 73 -5.08 -12.96 13.51
CA GLU A 73 -4.29 -13.91 12.70
C GLU A 73 -2.85 -13.45 12.49
N ALA A 74 -2.59 -12.14 12.38
CA ALA A 74 -1.22 -11.62 12.33
C ALA A 74 -0.43 -12.02 13.59
N VAL A 75 -1.05 -11.86 14.78
CA VAL A 75 -0.42 -12.27 16.05
C VAL A 75 -0.28 -13.79 16.13
N ARG A 76 -1.36 -14.54 15.89
CA ARG A 76 -1.35 -16.03 15.99
C ARG A 76 -0.31 -16.64 15.06
N ASN A 77 -0.26 -16.19 13.81
CA ASN A 77 0.66 -16.73 12.82
C ASN A 77 2.11 -16.39 13.18
N THR A 78 2.37 -15.18 13.72
CA THR A 78 3.70 -14.80 14.20
C THR A 78 4.14 -15.69 15.35
N VAL A 79 3.31 -15.83 16.39
CA VAL A 79 3.61 -16.62 17.58
C VAL A 79 3.83 -18.10 17.22
N ARG A 80 2.97 -18.67 16.34
CA ARG A 80 3.10 -20.06 15.85
C ARG A 80 4.38 -20.27 15.05
N THR A 81 4.73 -19.35 14.17
CA THR A 81 5.97 -19.43 13.37
C THR A 81 7.21 -19.41 14.25
N LEU A 82 7.14 -18.75 15.39
CA LEU A 82 8.21 -18.72 16.38
C LEU A 82 8.15 -19.88 17.39
N HIS A 83 7.20 -20.81 17.23
CA HIS A 83 7.00 -21.99 18.10
C HIS A 83 6.75 -21.64 19.57
N PHE A 84 6.17 -20.48 19.87
CA PHE A 84 5.74 -20.16 21.23
C PHE A 84 4.32 -20.69 21.50
N PRO A 85 4.05 -21.22 22.70
CA PRO A 85 2.69 -21.53 23.12
C PRO A 85 1.93 -20.23 23.40
N VAL A 86 0.88 -19.98 22.62
CA VAL A 86 0.08 -18.75 22.70
C VAL A 86 -0.48 -18.55 24.11
N GLU A 87 -0.87 -19.65 24.76
CA GLU A 87 -1.49 -19.69 26.10
C GLU A 87 -0.51 -19.31 27.22
N ALA A 88 0.79 -19.37 26.95
CA ALA A 88 1.81 -18.98 27.92
C ALA A 88 2.17 -17.48 27.84
N LEU A 89 1.65 -16.78 26.84
CA LEU A 89 1.96 -15.36 26.64
C LEU A 89 0.93 -14.48 27.37
N SER A 90 1.44 -13.44 28.05
CA SER A 90 0.65 -12.37 28.63
C SER A 90 1.18 -11.05 28.09
N LEU A 91 0.53 -10.55 27.03
CA LEU A 91 0.97 -9.38 26.27
C LEU A 91 -0.14 -8.35 26.14
N GLU A 92 0.24 -7.10 26.20
CA GLU A 92 -0.56 -5.96 25.76
C GLU A 92 0.06 -5.40 24.47
N VAL A 93 -0.75 -5.29 23.43
CA VAL A 93 -0.36 -4.80 22.11
C VAL A 93 -1.15 -3.53 21.81
N ARG A 94 -0.47 -2.43 21.49
CA ARG A 94 -1.08 -1.17 21.05
C ARG A 94 -0.75 -0.91 19.60
N LEU A 95 -1.78 -0.68 18.79
CA LEU A 95 -1.68 -0.39 17.37
C LEU A 95 -2.15 1.04 17.10
N ARG A 96 -1.37 1.78 16.34
CA ARG A 96 -1.73 3.09 15.80
C ARG A 96 -1.22 3.24 14.38
N SER A 97 -1.95 3.96 13.54
CA SER A 97 -1.58 4.15 12.15
C SER A 97 -1.84 5.57 11.69
N ARG A 98 -0.91 6.13 10.92
CA ARG A 98 -1.15 7.34 10.14
C ARG A 98 -1.49 7.01 8.68
N VAL A 99 -1.48 5.73 8.33
CA VAL A 99 -1.84 5.28 6.98
C VAL A 99 -3.35 5.36 6.83
N PRO A 100 -3.86 6.17 5.91
CA PRO A 100 -5.30 6.35 5.77
C PRO A 100 -5.98 5.04 5.36
N MET A 101 -7.01 4.66 6.13
CA MET A 101 -7.76 3.41 5.89
C MET A 101 -8.54 3.47 4.59
N ALA A 102 -8.54 2.37 3.84
CA ALA A 102 -9.26 2.21 2.58
C ALA A 102 -8.93 3.31 1.54
N ARG A 103 -7.66 3.73 1.45
CA ARG A 103 -7.19 4.76 0.49
C ARG A 103 -6.23 4.24 -0.57
N GLY A 104 -6.00 2.93 -0.64
CA GLY A 104 -5.09 2.33 -1.62
C GLY A 104 -3.60 2.42 -1.25
N MET A 105 -3.29 2.89 -0.03
CA MET A 105 -1.92 3.05 0.49
C MET A 105 -1.42 1.85 1.31
N GLY A 106 -2.10 0.70 1.28
CA GLY A 106 -1.66 -0.51 1.97
C GLY A 106 -1.84 -0.48 3.49
N SER A 107 -2.90 0.19 4.01
CA SER A 107 -3.12 0.34 5.47
C SER A 107 -3.15 -0.99 6.22
N GLY A 108 -3.88 -2.00 5.72
CA GLY A 108 -3.96 -3.33 6.33
C GLY A 108 -2.58 -3.99 6.41
N ALA A 109 -1.86 -4.02 5.29
CA ALA A 109 -0.53 -4.60 5.22
C ALA A 109 0.49 -3.85 6.10
N SER A 110 0.39 -2.50 6.21
CA SER A 110 1.27 -1.71 7.07
C SER A 110 1.05 -2.02 8.56
N VAL A 111 -0.21 -2.08 9.00
CA VAL A 111 -0.54 -2.43 10.39
C VAL A 111 -0.13 -3.87 10.70
N ALA A 112 -0.43 -4.82 9.80
CA ALA A 112 -0.04 -6.21 9.97
C ALA A 112 1.49 -6.38 10.00
N THR A 113 2.25 -5.66 9.15
CA THR A 113 3.72 -5.72 9.15
C THR A 113 4.31 -5.14 10.44
N ALA A 114 3.79 -3.99 10.91
CA ALA A 114 4.22 -3.41 12.18
C ALA A 114 3.97 -4.38 13.35
N LEU A 115 2.81 -5.04 13.36
CA LEU A 115 2.40 -6.01 14.35
C LEU A 115 3.30 -7.25 14.35
N VAL A 116 3.52 -7.87 13.18
CA VAL A 116 4.41 -9.03 12.99
C VAL A 116 5.82 -8.72 13.49
N ARG A 117 6.36 -7.55 13.10
CA ARG A 117 7.69 -7.10 13.54
C ARG A 117 7.77 -6.87 15.04
N ALA A 118 6.76 -6.21 15.63
CA ALA A 118 6.77 -5.89 17.05
C ALA A 118 6.65 -7.15 17.93
N VAL A 119 5.74 -8.06 17.58
CA VAL A 119 5.56 -9.32 18.29
C VAL A 119 6.81 -10.19 18.14
N GLY A 120 7.34 -10.33 16.91
CA GLY A 120 8.58 -11.09 16.68
C GLY A 120 9.72 -10.55 17.52
N LYS A 121 10.01 -9.26 17.43
CA LYS A 121 11.07 -8.60 18.18
C LYS A 121 10.89 -8.71 19.70
N HIS A 122 9.64 -8.65 20.18
CA HIS A 122 9.33 -8.81 21.60
C HIS A 122 9.65 -10.22 22.10
N LEU A 123 9.45 -11.23 21.26
CA LEU A 123 9.80 -12.63 21.49
C LEU A 123 11.26 -12.95 21.10
N CYS A 124 12.13 -11.94 21.08
CA CYS A 124 13.56 -12.04 20.78
C CYS A 124 13.89 -12.58 19.39
N HIS A 125 13.02 -12.35 18.41
CA HIS A 125 13.24 -12.73 17.01
C HIS A 125 13.00 -11.53 16.07
N ASP A 126 14.05 -10.97 15.51
CA ASP A 126 13.93 -9.96 14.47
C ASP A 126 13.48 -10.63 13.16
N MET A 127 12.22 -10.39 12.79
CA MET A 127 11.65 -10.90 11.54
C MET A 127 12.39 -10.30 10.35
N ASP A 128 12.99 -11.14 9.52
CA ASP A 128 13.50 -10.68 8.24
C ASP A 128 12.34 -10.25 7.29
N PRO A 129 12.62 -9.42 6.28
CA PRO A 129 11.57 -8.93 5.39
C PRO A 129 10.80 -10.03 4.65
N ALA A 130 11.43 -11.16 4.31
CA ALA A 130 10.77 -12.25 3.62
C ALA A 130 9.79 -12.98 4.55
N GLN A 131 10.19 -13.24 5.80
CA GLN A 131 9.33 -13.82 6.82
C GLN A 131 8.14 -12.91 7.11
N ALA A 132 8.38 -11.61 7.33
CA ALA A 132 7.31 -10.63 7.56
C ALA A 132 6.34 -10.58 6.38
N SER A 133 6.86 -10.51 5.14
CA SER A 133 6.06 -10.50 3.92
C SER A 133 5.18 -11.75 3.81
N ALA A 134 5.73 -12.94 4.07
CA ALA A 134 4.99 -14.20 4.00
C ALA A 134 3.84 -14.27 5.02
N LEU A 135 4.08 -13.80 6.26
CA LEU A 135 3.04 -13.74 7.30
C LEU A 135 1.94 -12.72 6.95
N VAL A 136 2.33 -11.55 6.48
CA VAL A 136 1.38 -10.50 6.08
C VAL A 136 0.57 -10.92 4.85
N PHE A 137 1.15 -11.66 3.91
CA PHE A 137 0.41 -12.21 2.77
C PHE A 137 -0.75 -13.12 3.21
N GLN A 138 -0.60 -13.89 4.28
CA GLN A 138 -1.69 -14.70 4.84
C GLN A 138 -2.82 -13.80 5.39
N VAL A 139 -2.45 -12.68 6.02
CA VAL A 139 -3.44 -11.68 6.52
C VAL A 139 -4.15 -11.00 5.36
N GLU A 140 -3.43 -10.60 4.32
CA GLU A 140 -4.00 -9.99 3.11
C GLU A 140 -5.00 -10.93 2.39
N ARG A 141 -4.78 -12.24 2.44
CA ARG A 141 -5.73 -13.23 1.92
C ARG A 141 -7.07 -13.21 2.67
N ILE A 142 -7.06 -12.95 3.96
CA ILE A 142 -8.29 -12.81 4.77
C ILE A 142 -9.04 -11.53 4.36
N LEU A 143 -8.32 -10.42 4.18
CA LEU A 143 -8.90 -9.13 3.83
C LEU A 143 -9.44 -9.07 2.39
N HIS A 144 -8.69 -9.64 1.44
CA HIS A 144 -8.88 -9.42 0.00
C HIS A 144 -9.14 -10.69 -0.82
N GLY A 145 -9.10 -11.88 -0.19
CA GLY A 145 -9.29 -13.17 -0.86
C GLY A 145 -8.11 -13.58 -1.73
N THR A 146 -7.87 -12.88 -2.82
CA THR A 146 -6.77 -13.15 -3.78
C THR A 146 -5.89 -11.91 -3.94
N PRO A 147 -5.06 -11.57 -2.94
CA PRO A 147 -4.14 -10.43 -3.05
C PRO A 147 -3.06 -10.70 -4.10
N SER A 148 -2.57 -9.65 -4.75
CA SER A 148 -1.48 -9.77 -5.73
C SER A 148 -0.14 -10.16 -5.09
N GLY A 149 0.08 -9.80 -3.83
CA GLY A 149 1.35 -9.99 -3.13
C GLY A 149 2.29 -8.78 -3.19
N ILE A 150 1.94 -7.72 -3.91
CA ILE A 150 2.79 -6.53 -4.02
C ILE A 150 2.80 -5.71 -2.72
N ASP A 151 1.65 -5.55 -2.06
CA ASP A 151 1.49 -4.69 -0.88
C ASP A 151 2.34 -5.20 0.30
N ASN A 152 2.18 -6.48 0.65
CA ASN A 152 2.97 -7.10 1.72
C ASN A 152 4.48 -7.08 1.42
N THR A 153 4.86 -7.22 0.14
CA THR A 153 6.28 -7.24 -0.25
C THR A 153 6.91 -5.85 -0.14
N VAL A 154 6.33 -4.83 -0.79
CA VAL A 154 6.94 -3.48 -0.76
C VAL A 154 6.99 -2.91 0.66
N ILE A 155 5.98 -3.19 1.49
CA ILE A 155 5.91 -2.73 2.88
C ILE A 155 6.91 -3.49 3.78
N ALA A 156 7.04 -4.81 3.61
CA ALA A 156 7.97 -5.58 4.41
C ALA A 156 9.44 -5.31 4.07
N TYR A 157 9.76 -5.01 2.82
CA TYR A 157 11.13 -4.68 2.43
C TYR A 157 11.46 -3.18 2.54
N GLU A 158 10.45 -2.31 2.52
CA GLU A 158 10.58 -0.85 2.49
C GLU A 158 11.56 -0.36 1.40
N LYS A 159 11.45 -0.98 0.21
CA LYS A 159 12.30 -0.67 -0.95
C LYS A 159 11.46 -0.53 -2.21
N PRO A 160 11.86 0.33 -3.15
CA PRO A 160 11.28 0.33 -4.50
C PRO A 160 11.46 -1.05 -5.14
N LEU A 161 10.40 -1.54 -5.77
CA LEU A 161 10.46 -2.86 -6.41
C LEU A 161 9.60 -2.94 -7.68
N TRP A 162 10.08 -3.75 -8.59
CA TRP A 162 9.30 -4.33 -9.68
C TRP A 162 8.77 -5.70 -9.24
N TYR A 163 7.51 -5.99 -9.56
CA TYR A 163 6.82 -7.19 -9.11
C TYR A 163 6.03 -7.84 -10.24
N ARG A 164 6.11 -9.16 -10.38
CA ARG A 164 5.27 -9.95 -11.28
C ARG A 164 5.07 -11.35 -10.71
N GLN A 165 3.84 -11.72 -10.34
CA GLN A 165 3.47 -13.09 -9.92
C GLN A 165 4.40 -13.73 -8.88
N GLY A 166 4.87 -12.98 -7.90
CA GLY A 166 5.81 -13.44 -6.87
C GLY A 166 7.29 -13.22 -7.21
N GLU A 167 7.63 -12.95 -8.45
CA GLU A 167 8.96 -12.48 -8.82
C GLU A 167 9.14 -11.03 -8.34
N VAL A 168 10.25 -10.77 -7.65
CA VAL A 168 10.56 -9.46 -7.06
C VAL A 168 11.95 -9.02 -7.51
N ILE A 169 12.04 -7.82 -8.05
CA ILE A 169 13.32 -7.16 -8.39
C ILE A 169 13.35 -5.83 -7.64
N PHE A 170 14.32 -5.67 -6.73
CA PHE A 170 14.54 -4.39 -6.06
C PHE A 170 15.18 -3.41 -7.01
N LEU A 171 14.59 -2.23 -7.12
CA LEU A 171 15.05 -1.19 -8.04
C LEU A 171 16.06 -0.27 -7.35
N ARG A 172 17.06 0.12 -8.10
CA ARG A 172 17.94 1.23 -7.76
C ARG A 172 17.45 2.46 -8.48
N LEU A 173 17.12 3.48 -7.74
CA LEU A 173 16.74 4.76 -8.34
C LEU A 173 18.00 5.53 -8.78
N GLY A 174 18.01 6.04 -10.01
CA GLY A 174 19.07 6.90 -10.49
C GLY A 174 19.06 8.28 -9.85
N GLU A 175 17.87 8.76 -9.49
CA GLU A 175 17.63 10.02 -8.79
C GLU A 175 16.51 9.86 -7.76
N PRO A 176 16.50 10.65 -6.66
CA PRO A 176 15.39 10.67 -5.71
C PRO A 176 14.06 11.02 -6.37
N LEU A 177 12.97 10.38 -5.93
CA LEU A 177 11.62 10.71 -6.39
C LEU A 177 10.91 11.55 -5.35
N HIS A 178 10.49 12.74 -5.74
CA HIS A 178 9.62 13.60 -4.94
C HIS A 178 8.17 13.33 -5.33
N LEU A 179 7.43 12.67 -4.44
CA LEU A 179 6.03 12.28 -4.65
C LEU A 179 5.11 13.07 -3.74
N VAL A 180 4.12 13.72 -4.33
CA VAL A 180 3.02 14.37 -3.61
C VAL A 180 1.77 13.49 -3.77
N ILE A 181 1.18 13.09 -2.65
CA ILE A 181 0.04 12.16 -2.63
C ILE A 181 -1.18 12.91 -2.11
N GLY A 182 -2.23 12.98 -2.92
CA GLY A 182 -3.50 13.60 -2.56
C GLY A 182 -4.55 12.55 -2.21
N ASP A 183 -5.10 12.61 -0.99
CA ASP A 183 -6.25 11.80 -0.57
C ASP A 183 -7.55 12.46 -1.02
N SER A 184 -8.33 11.76 -1.84
CA SER A 184 -9.61 12.27 -2.33
C SER A 184 -10.68 12.41 -1.24
N GLY A 185 -10.46 11.87 -0.03
CA GLY A 185 -11.46 11.81 1.04
C GLY A 185 -12.56 10.76 0.81
N THR A 186 -12.59 10.12 -0.36
CA THR A 186 -13.52 9.04 -0.68
C THR A 186 -12.83 7.69 -0.51
N PRO A 187 -13.41 6.70 0.19
CA PRO A 187 -12.82 5.38 0.28
C PRO A 187 -12.57 4.75 -1.09
N SER A 188 -11.43 4.09 -1.26
CA SER A 188 -11.17 3.27 -2.43
C SER A 188 -12.11 2.06 -2.42
N ARG A 189 -12.82 1.85 -3.53
CA ARG A 189 -13.75 0.73 -3.71
C ARG A 189 -13.06 -0.44 -4.42
N THR A 190 -11.89 -0.85 -3.94
CA THR A 190 -11.05 -1.85 -4.61
C THR A 190 -11.82 -3.11 -5.00
N ARG A 191 -12.71 -3.61 -4.12
CA ARG A 191 -13.54 -4.79 -4.43
C ARG A 191 -14.45 -4.53 -5.64
N ASP A 192 -15.09 -3.36 -5.68
CA ASP A 192 -16.03 -2.99 -6.74
C ASP A 192 -15.30 -2.74 -8.07
N THR A 193 -14.16 -2.05 -8.04
CA THR A 193 -13.37 -1.76 -9.24
C THR A 193 -12.72 -3.02 -9.80
N VAL A 194 -12.24 -3.93 -8.96
CA VAL A 194 -11.74 -5.24 -9.41
C VAL A 194 -12.86 -6.09 -10.02
N ALA A 195 -14.06 -6.09 -9.41
CA ALA A 195 -15.22 -6.78 -9.97
C ALA A 195 -15.64 -6.16 -11.31
N HIS A 196 -15.63 -4.83 -11.43
CA HIS A 196 -15.92 -4.11 -12.66
C HIS A 196 -14.95 -4.50 -13.80
N VAL A 197 -13.64 -4.45 -13.53
CA VAL A 197 -12.62 -4.87 -14.52
C VAL A 197 -12.79 -6.34 -14.91
N ARG A 198 -13.13 -7.21 -13.96
CA ARG A 198 -13.41 -8.63 -14.25
C ARG A 198 -14.61 -8.79 -15.19
N THR A 199 -15.68 -8.03 -14.97
CA THR A 199 -16.87 -8.05 -15.83
C THR A 199 -16.53 -7.57 -17.24
N GLN A 200 -15.76 -6.48 -17.39
CA GLN A 200 -15.28 -6.00 -18.69
C GLN A 200 -14.41 -7.04 -19.37
N TYR A 201 -13.49 -7.66 -18.63
CA TYR A 201 -12.61 -8.71 -19.16
C TYR A 201 -13.40 -9.91 -19.68
N GLN A 202 -14.48 -10.31 -18.99
CA GLN A 202 -15.34 -11.40 -19.45
C GLN A 202 -16.17 -11.03 -20.68
N ALA A 203 -16.56 -9.75 -20.80
CA ALA A 203 -17.35 -9.27 -21.94
C ALA A 203 -16.51 -9.02 -23.20
N ASP A 204 -15.31 -8.46 -23.06
CA ASP A 204 -14.39 -8.17 -24.17
C ASP A 204 -12.92 -8.39 -23.71
N PRO A 205 -12.45 -9.65 -23.69
CA PRO A 205 -11.09 -9.97 -23.31
C PRO A 205 -10.04 -9.25 -24.15
N ALA A 206 -10.27 -9.13 -25.47
CA ALA A 206 -9.28 -8.57 -26.38
C ALA A 206 -8.98 -7.10 -26.10
N THR A 207 -10.01 -6.29 -25.87
CA THR A 207 -9.84 -4.88 -25.51
C THR A 207 -9.16 -4.70 -24.16
N VAL A 208 -9.55 -5.49 -23.15
CA VAL A 208 -8.98 -5.37 -21.81
C VAL A 208 -7.52 -5.87 -21.78
N GLU A 209 -7.20 -6.97 -22.45
CA GLU A 209 -5.82 -7.46 -22.63
C GLU A 209 -4.93 -6.40 -23.29
N ALA A 210 -5.41 -5.74 -24.34
CA ALA A 210 -4.67 -4.66 -25.00
C ALA A 210 -4.35 -3.50 -24.05
N ILE A 211 -5.28 -3.17 -23.13
CA ILE A 211 -5.04 -2.15 -22.08
C ILE A 211 -4.02 -2.67 -21.07
N PHE A 212 -4.12 -3.91 -20.59
CA PHE A 212 -3.15 -4.50 -19.68
C PHE A 212 -1.74 -4.56 -20.28
N ASP A 213 -1.62 -4.90 -21.57
CA ASP A 213 -0.35 -4.90 -22.25
C ASP A 213 0.22 -3.49 -22.43
N ALA A 214 -0.63 -2.48 -22.63
CA ALA A 214 -0.20 -1.08 -22.66
C ALA A 214 0.28 -0.65 -21.26
N ILE A 215 -0.41 -1.01 -20.19
CA ILE A 215 0.04 -0.77 -18.80
C ILE A 215 1.38 -1.48 -18.55
N ALA A 216 1.54 -2.72 -18.99
CA ALA A 216 2.81 -3.45 -18.86
C ALA A 216 3.97 -2.74 -19.56
N ARG A 217 3.75 -2.16 -20.75
CA ARG A 217 4.76 -1.33 -21.43
C ARG A 217 5.11 -0.08 -20.61
N CYS A 218 4.14 0.60 -19.99
CA CYS A 218 4.42 1.71 -19.07
C CYS A 218 5.24 1.26 -17.86
N VAL A 219 5.01 0.04 -17.35
CA VAL A 219 5.77 -0.53 -16.23
C VAL A 219 7.24 -0.72 -16.61
N GLU A 220 7.52 -1.37 -17.75
CA GLU A 220 8.91 -1.64 -18.16
C GLU A 220 9.66 -0.35 -18.52
N ALA A 221 9.05 0.54 -19.29
CA ALA A 221 9.64 1.84 -19.61
C ALA A 221 9.81 2.71 -18.35
N GLY A 222 8.87 2.63 -17.40
CA GLY A 222 8.94 3.32 -16.13
C GLY A 222 10.06 2.79 -15.24
N ARG A 223 10.29 1.48 -15.23
CA ARG A 223 11.43 0.87 -14.56
C ARG A 223 12.76 1.41 -15.11
N GLU A 224 12.92 1.41 -16.43
CA GLU A 224 14.12 1.94 -17.08
C GLU A 224 14.34 3.42 -16.75
N ALA A 225 13.27 4.24 -16.81
CA ALA A 225 13.34 5.67 -16.48
C ALA A 225 13.71 5.91 -15.01
N LEU A 226 13.23 5.07 -14.08
CA LEU A 226 13.61 5.10 -12.66
C LEU A 226 15.09 4.80 -12.45
N GLU A 227 15.59 3.73 -13.07
CA GLU A 227 16.99 3.30 -12.96
C GLU A 227 17.96 4.29 -13.61
N GLN A 228 17.52 4.99 -14.67
CA GLN A 228 18.28 6.03 -15.37
C GLN A 228 18.20 7.42 -14.71
N GLY A 229 17.30 7.61 -13.72
CA GLY A 229 17.08 8.92 -13.12
C GLY A 229 16.47 9.94 -14.11
N ASN A 230 15.47 9.52 -14.90
CA ASN A 230 14.81 10.40 -15.89
C ASN A 230 13.37 10.74 -15.43
N PRO A 231 13.19 11.78 -14.59
CA PRO A 231 11.89 12.13 -14.02
C PRO A 231 10.90 12.67 -15.08
N ILE A 232 11.37 13.28 -16.16
CA ILE A 232 10.51 13.80 -17.22
C ILE A 232 9.83 12.65 -17.96
N THR A 233 10.59 11.65 -18.40
CA THR A 233 10.05 10.45 -19.02
C THR A 233 9.11 9.71 -18.07
N LEU A 234 9.51 9.57 -16.81
CA LEU A 234 8.71 8.93 -15.78
C LEU A 234 7.35 9.62 -15.59
N GLY A 235 7.34 10.97 -15.55
CA GLY A 235 6.11 11.76 -15.44
C GLY A 235 5.16 11.57 -16.63
N GLY A 236 5.71 11.53 -17.85
CA GLY A 236 4.93 11.21 -19.06
C GLY A 236 4.25 9.84 -18.96
N LEU A 237 5.01 8.82 -18.55
CA LEU A 237 4.50 7.45 -18.38
C LEU A 237 3.45 7.33 -17.27
N LEU A 238 3.60 8.06 -16.14
CA LEU A 238 2.56 8.14 -15.10
C LEU A 238 1.24 8.67 -15.66
N SER A 239 1.31 9.71 -16.48
CA SER A 239 0.13 10.31 -17.10
C SER A 239 -0.52 9.38 -18.13
N GLU A 240 0.28 8.64 -18.91
CA GLU A 240 -0.21 7.62 -19.84
C GLU A 240 -0.88 6.47 -19.07
N ASN A 241 -0.28 5.97 -18.00
CA ASN A 241 -0.87 4.93 -17.17
C ASN A 241 -2.20 5.40 -16.57
N HIS A 242 -2.32 6.68 -16.16
CA HIS A 242 -3.60 7.21 -15.68
C HIS A 242 -4.68 7.15 -16.75
N ALA A 243 -4.37 7.56 -17.98
CA ALA A 243 -5.32 7.49 -19.09
C ALA A 243 -5.77 6.04 -19.38
N LEU A 244 -4.88 5.06 -19.25
CA LEU A 244 -5.23 3.64 -19.37
C LEU A 244 -6.15 3.18 -18.24
N LEU A 245 -5.91 3.62 -17.00
CA LEU A 245 -6.77 3.33 -15.85
C LEU A 245 -8.16 4.01 -15.97
N GLN A 246 -8.23 5.21 -16.56
CA GLN A 246 -9.51 5.84 -16.93
C GLN A 246 -10.27 5.00 -17.96
N ARG A 247 -9.59 4.48 -18.98
CA ARG A 247 -10.21 3.57 -19.99
C ARG A 247 -10.71 2.26 -19.39
N LEU A 248 -10.07 1.76 -18.33
CA LEU A 248 -10.56 0.63 -17.52
C LEU A 248 -11.75 1.01 -16.62
N GLY A 249 -12.16 2.27 -16.58
CA GLY A 249 -13.27 2.73 -15.73
C GLY A 249 -12.99 2.66 -14.23
N VAL A 250 -11.71 2.67 -13.82
CA VAL A 250 -11.33 2.56 -12.41
C VAL A 250 -10.96 3.90 -11.77
N SER A 251 -10.98 5.01 -12.53
CA SER A 251 -10.85 6.35 -11.96
C SER A 251 -12.19 6.87 -11.42
N SER A 252 -12.18 8.06 -10.88
CA SER A 252 -13.37 8.81 -10.46
C SER A 252 -13.18 10.29 -10.76
N GLU A 253 -14.29 11.03 -10.92
CA GLU A 253 -14.26 12.47 -11.17
C GLU A 253 -13.39 13.23 -10.16
N LYS A 254 -13.44 12.83 -8.89
CA LYS A 254 -12.66 13.46 -7.83
C LYS A 254 -11.16 13.17 -7.97
N LEU A 255 -10.79 11.93 -8.31
CA LEU A 255 -9.39 11.59 -8.60
C LEU A 255 -8.88 12.33 -9.82
N ASP A 256 -9.67 12.39 -10.90
CA ASP A 256 -9.32 13.10 -12.13
C ASP A 256 -9.15 14.61 -11.88
N THR A 257 -10.01 15.20 -11.03
CA THR A 257 -9.88 16.59 -10.60
C THR A 257 -8.56 16.85 -9.89
N LEU A 258 -8.17 15.99 -8.95
CA LEU A 258 -6.89 16.10 -8.23
C LEU A 258 -5.69 15.91 -9.17
N VAL A 259 -5.75 14.92 -10.06
CA VAL A 259 -4.70 14.68 -11.07
C VAL A 259 -4.51 15.90 -11.98
N MET A 260 -5.61 16.50 -12.45
CA MET A 260 -5.54 17.71 -13.27
C MET A 260 -4.98 18.90 -12.48
N ALA A 261 -5.38 19.07 -11.21
CA ALA A 261 -4.87 20.14 -10.35
C ALA A 261 -3.36 20.04 -10.15
N ALA A 262 -2.86 18.84 -9.83
CA ALA A 262 -1.42 18.59 -9.68
C ALA A 262 -0.63 18.91 -10.96
N ARG A 263 -1.12 18.44 -12.12
CA ARG A 263 -0.47 18.70 -13.42
C ARG A 263 -0.44 20.19 -13.78
N ARG A 264 -1.51 20.94 -13.51
CA ARG A 264 -1.56 22.39 -13.74
C ARG A 264 -0.63 23.17 -12.81
N ALA A 265 -0.33 22.61 -11.65
CA ALA A 265 0.57 23.20 -10.66
C ALA A 265 2.06 22.80 -10.87
N GLY A 266 2.41 22.14 -11.99
CA GLY A 266 3.79 21.83 -12.36
C GLY A 266 4.22 20.39 -12.13
N ALA A 267 3.32 19.48 -11.73
CA ALA A 267 3.69 18.07 -11.63
C ALA A 267 4.14 17.50 -12.99
N LEU A 268 5.26 16.79 -13.01
CA LEU A 268 5.82 16.11 -14.19
C LEU A 268 4.85 15.07 -14.75
N GLY A 269 4.09 14.44 -13.87
CA GLY A 269 3.01 13.53 -14.18
C GLY A 269 2.23 13.20 -12.93
N ALA A 270 0.99 12.75 -13.11
CA ALA A 270 0.12 12.40 -12.00
C ALA A 270 -0.88 11.32 -12.38
N LYS A 271 -1.27 10.48 -11.41
CA LYS A 271 -2.21 9.38 -11.61
C LYS A 271 -2.87 8.93 -10.31
N LEU A 272 -3.98 8.23 -10.42
CA LEU A 272 -4.52 7.47 -9.28
C LEU A 272 -3.51 6.40 -8.83
N THR A 273 -3.56 5.96 -7.57
CA THR A 273 -2.81 4.82 -7.05
C THR A 273 -3.70 3.84 -6.31
N GLY A 274 -3.42 2.54 -6.45
CA GLY A 274 -4.20 1.46 -5.86
C GLY A 274 -5.45 1.11 -6.65
N GLY A 275 -6.51 0.69 -5.96
CA GLY A 275 -7.72 0.14 -6.59
C GLY A 275 -8.59 1.14 -7.37
N GLY A 276 -8.48 2.43 -7.11
CA GLY A 276 -9.33 3.44 -7.74
C GLY A 276 -10.76 3.51 -7.17
N GLY A 277 -11.66 4.18 -7.90
CA GLY A 277 -13.03 4.48 -7.45
C GLY A 277 -13.11 5.49 -6.30
N GLY A 278 -11.99 5.95 -5.82
CA GLY A 278 -11.69 6.80 -4.68
C GLY A 278 -10.25 6.54 -4.21
N GLY A 279 -9.93 6.86 -2.96
CA GLY A 279 -8.59 6.70 -2.41
C GLY A 279 -7.67 7.84 -2.79
N CYS A 280 -6.40 7.53 -3.10
CA CYS A 280 -5.37 8.51 -3.35
C CYS A 280 -4.98 8.60 -4.84
N MET A 281 -4.45 9.74 -5.19
CA MET A 281 -3.63 9.95 -6.38
C MET A 281 -2.20 10.27 -5.96
N LEU A 282 -1.26 10.10 -6.87
CA LEU A 282 0.13 10.54 -6.72
C LEU A 282 0.54 11.47 -7.86
N ALA A 283 1.43 12.39 -7.56
CA ALA A 283 2.07 13.30 -8.50
C ALA A 283 3.58 13.23 -8.32
N LEU A 284 4.32 13.12 -9.42
CA LEU A 284 5.76 13.26 -9.45
C LEU A 284 6.12 14.72 -9.68
N ALA A 285 7.07 15.24 -8.93
CA ALA A 285 7.47 16.65 -8.96
C ALA A 285 8.99 16.79 -8.90
N PHE A 286 9.50 17.96 -9.27
CA PHE A 286 10.77 18.44 -8.75
C PHE A 286 10.57 18.95 -7.31
N GLU A 287 11.62 18.99 -6.51
CA GLU A 287 11.55 19.38 -5.10
C GLU A 287 10.96 20.79 -4.92
N GLU A 288 11.35 21.72 -5.77
CA GLU A 288 10.89 23.12 -5.76
C GLU A 288 9.38 23.28 -6.04
N ASP A 289 8.77 22.32 -6.77
CA ASP A 289 7.35 22.37 -7.14
C ASP A 289 6.42 21.72 -6.09
N VAL A 290 7.00 20.96 -5.15
CA VAL A 290 6.23 20.24 -4.10
C VAL A 290 5.27 21.14 -3.34
N PRO A 291 5.66 22.35 -2.88
CA PRO A 291 4.74 23.24 -2.17
C PRO A 291 3.55 23.70 -3.04
N ALA A 292 3.81 24.09 -4.28
CA ALA A 292 2.77 24.55 -5.20
C ALA A 292 1.76 23.46 -5.54
N ILE A 293 2.25 22.24 -5.80
CA ILE A 293 1.40 21.06 -6.06
C ILE A 293 0.57 20.70 -4.82
N SER A 294 1.18 20.75 -3.63
CA SER A 294 0.48 20.46 -2.38
C SER A 294 -0.68 21.43 -2.11
N GLU A 295 -0.47 22.73 -2.33
CA GLU A 295 -1.52 23.74 -2.19
C GLU A 295 -2.61 23.60 -3.27
N ALA A 296 -2.25 23.29 -4.51
CA ALA A 296 -3.20 23.03 -5.57
C ALA A 296 -4.09 21.81 -5.28
N LEU A 297 -3.54 20.75 -4.72
CA LEU A 297 -4.31 19.58 -4.30
C LEU A 297 -5.30 19.90 -3.18
N LYS A 298 -4.86 20.67 -2.17
CA LYS A 298 -5.76 21.14 -1.08
C LYS A 298 -6.88 22.00 -1.64
N ALA A 299 -6.57 22.97 -2.51
CA ALA A 299 -7.54 23.83 -3.16
C ALA A 299 -8.53 23.08 -4.04
N ALA A 300 -8.10 21.97 -4.65
CA ALA A 300 -8.94 21.07 -5.44
C ALA A 300 -9.77 20.09 -4.58
N GLY A 301 -9.68 20.18 -3.25
CA GLY A 301 -10.49 19.42 -2.30
C GLY A 301 -9.88 18.08 -1.87
N ALA A 302 -8.56 17.92 -1.93
CA ALA A 302 -7.89 16.81 -1.25
C ALA A 302 -8.13 16.91 0.26
N GLN A 303 -8.55 15.83 0.88
CA GLN A 303 -8.77 15.75 2.34
C GLN A 303 -7.46 15.85 3.10
N ASN A 304 -6.44 15.15 2.60
CA ASN A 304 -5.07 15.21 3.11
C ASN A 304 -4.10 15.23 1.94
N VAL A 305 -2.93 15.82 2.17
CA VAL A 305 -1.82 15.80 1.23
C VAL A 305 -0.58 15.33 1.97
N TYR A 306 0.08 14.32 1.43
CA TYR A 306 1.32 13.75 1.96
C TYR A 306 2.45 14.01 0.96
N TYR A 307 3.63 14.21 1.48
CA TYR A 307 4.86 14.27 0.68
C TYR A 307 5.79 13.14 1.13
N THR A 308 6.47 12.53 0.19
CA THR A 308 7.53 11.55 0.46
C THR A 308 8.65 11.68 -0.55
N MET A 309 9.88 11.48 -0.08
CA MET A 309 11.05 11.33 -0.93
C MET A 309 11.47 9.86 -0.92
N VAL A 310 11.53 9.23 -2.09
CA VAL A 310 11.99 7.85 -2.24
C VAL A 310 13.40 7.87 -2.79
N MET A 311 14.31 7.14 -2.13
CA MET A 311 15.73 7.05 -2.50
C MET A 311 16.11 5.62 -2.94
#